data_62edc4631a331c142eecb29cd5c666d1
#
_entry.id   62edc4631a331c142eecb29cd5c666d1
#
_cell.length_a   1.000
_cell.length_b   1.000
_cell.length_c   1.000
_cell.angle_alpha   90.00
_cell.angle_beta   90.00
_cell.angle_gamma   90.00
#
_symmetry.space_group_name_H-M   'P 1'
#
loop_
_entity.id
_entity.type
_entity.pdbx_description
1 polymer ?
#
loop_
_entity_poly.entity_id
_entity_poly.type
_entity_poly.pdbx_seq_one_letter_code
_entity_poly.pdbx_strand_id
1 'polypeptide(L)'
;MNKAQLGAALRALRLASGKEAKAVARSALMSPSKLSKIENAKLSPSAADVERILTGIGVSDEVKAEYAEAARASATEATAWRLLKRIGVHKGQQAAKALEAQMSVLRLFQPALVPGLLQTPEYIRAVLQRHNLSEDALRRTISGRLERQTVLYDNTKSLRFIITEPVLHWRILHPHMMAAQLDRIVSISRLPHLDIRIVPLHARQDDIANHAFVIRDDRMVTVETVHAEVAVTDPRDVSLYVEKFEKFRRAALAGDEMRDLVEGIRNDFLREQETG
;
A
#
# COMPACT_ATOMS: atom_id res chain seq x y z
N MET A 1 6.40 2.62 15.97
CA MET A 1 5.77 3.95 16.20
C MET A 1 6.02 4.81 14.97
N ASN A 2 4.97 5.30 14.30
CA ASN A 2 5.14 6.13 13.11
C ASN A 2 5.50 7.59 13.48
N LYS A 3 5.85 8.42 12.44
CA LYS A 3 6.27 9.82 12.61
C LYS A 3 5.25 10.68 13.38
N ALA A 4 3.95 10.48 13.13
CA ALA A 4 2.89 11.26 13.78
C ALA A 4 2.74 10.86 15.25
N GLN A 5 2.77 9.56 15.53
CA GLN A 5 2.74 9.00 16.88
C GLN A 5 3.96 9.45 17.70
N LEU A 6 5.16 9.42 17.10
CA LEU A 6 6.39 9.86 17.75
C LEU A 6 6.33 11.36 18.09
N GLY A 7 5.91 12.19 17.15
CA GLY A 7 5.77 13.65 17.38
C GLY A 7 4.76 13.96 18.47
N ALA A 8 3.58 13.30 18.42
CA ALA A 8 2.54 13.46 19.44
C ALA A 8 3.00 13.01 20.82
N ALA A 9 3.72 11.89 20.91
CA ALA A 9 4.26 11.36 22.16
C ALA A 9 5.33 12.29 22.77
N LEU A 10 6.26 12.81 21.97
CA LEU A 10 7.25 13.79 22.42
C LEU A 10 6.57 15.06 22.96
N ARG A 11 5.53 15.53 22.26
CA ARG A 11 4.73 16.68 22.72
C ARG A 11 4.01 16.38 24.04
N ALA A 12 3.39 15.21 24.17
CA ALA A 12 2.69 14.81 25.38
C ALA A 12 3.64 14.72 26.58
N LEU A 13 4.83 14.12 26.42
CA LEU A 13 5.87 14.04 27.44
C LEU A 13 6.35 15.45 27.86
N ARG A 14 6.56 16.35 26.92
CA ARG A 14 6.93 17.75 27.24
C ARG A 14 5.83 18.45 28.04
N LEU A 15 4.58 18.34 27.61
CA LEU A 15 3.46 18.95 28.32
C LEU A 15 3.31 18.40 29.73
N ALA A 16 3.43 17.07 29.87
CA ALA A 16 3.39 16.39 31.18
C ALA A 16 4.53 16.85 32.13
N SER A 17 5.70 17.19 31.57
CA SER A 17 6.84 17.71 32.34
C SER A 17 6.69 19.18 32.77
N GLY A 18 5.65 19.89 32.29
CA GLY A 18 5.44 21.33 32.57
C GLY A 18 6.44 22.25 31.87
N LYS A 19 7.33 21.72 31.00
CA LYS A 19 8.38 22.52 30.35
C LYS A 19 7.87 23.23 29.09
N GLU A 20 8.25 24.50 28.94
CA GLU A 20 7.97 25.22 27.70
C GLU A 20 8.76 24.70 26.51
N ALA A 21 8.18 24.77 25.32
CA ALA A 21 8.84 24.34 24.07
C ALA A 21 10.17 25.08 23.83
N LYS A 22 10.25 26.38 24.16
CA LYS A 22 11.49 27.13 24.02
C LYS A 22 12.60 26.62 24.95
N ALA A 23 12.28 26.24 26.17
CA ALA A 23 13.23 25.71 27.15
C ALA A 23 13.76 24.34 26.69
N VAL A 24 12.87 23.44 26.29
CA VAL A 24 13.25 22.11 25.77
C VAL A 24 14.06 22.23 24.48
N ALA A 25 13.68 23.12 23.56
CA ALA A 25 14.44 23.31 22.31
C ALA A 25 15.87 23.80 22.61
N ARG A 26 16.04 24.73 23.56
CA ARG A 26 17.35 25.22 23.99
C ARG A 26 18.21 24.08 24.59
N SER A 27 17.63 23.30 25.51
CA SER A 27 18.32 22.13 26.11
C SER A 27 18.68 21.06 25.06
N ALA A 28 17.83 20.87 24.06
CA ALA A 28 18.05 19.93 22.96
C ALA A 28 18.98 20.45 21.85
N LEU A 29 19.56 21.64 22.01
CA LEU A 29 20.43 22.29 21.04
C LEU A 29 19.79 22.41 19.65
N MET A 30 18.50 22.78 19.61
CA MET A 30 17.75 22.98 18.37
C MET A 30 16.89 24.25 18.41
N SER A 31 16.46 24.71 17.23
CA SER A 31 15.56 25.88 17.19
C SER A 31 14.14 25.49 17.64
N PRO A 32 13.39 26.41 18.25
CA PRO A 32 11.98 26.19 18.60
C PRO A 32 11.12 25.81 17.39
N SER A 33 11.43 26.35 16.21
CA SER A 33 10.78 25.98 14.95
C SER A 33 11.03 24.51 14.57
N LYS A 34 12.25 24.01 14.78
CA LYS A 34 12.57 22.58 14.53
C LYS A 34 11.79 21.67 15.48
N LEU A 35 11.78 21.98 16.78
CA LEU A 35 11.01 21.22 17.76
C LEU A 35 9.51 21.21 17.41
N SER A 36 8.94 22.36 17.11
CA SER A 36 7.53 22.46 16.70
C SER A 36 7.21 21.62 15.45
N LYS A 37 8.09 21.62 14.44
CA LYS A 37 7.92 20.79 13.25
C LYS A 37 7.96 19.29 13.57
N ILE A 38 8.79 18.88 14.52
CA ILE A 38 8.89 17.49 15.00
C ILE A 38 7.60 17.11 15.76
N GLU A 39 7.20 17.89 16.75
CA GLU A 39 6.00 17.64 17.56
C GLU A 39 4.70 17.61 16.75
N ASN A 40 4.64 18.37 15.64
CA ASN A 40 3.50 18.39 14.72
C ASN A 40 3.69 17.47 13.51
N ALA A 41 4.62 16.52 13.56
CA ALA A 41 4.93 15.58 12.51
C ALA A 41 5.24 16.20 11.12
N LYS A 42 5.64 17.47 11.05
CA LYS A 42 6.08 18.14 9.82
C LYS A 42 7.53 17.79 9.45
N LEU A 43 8.33 17.38 10.45
CA LEU A 43 9.71 16.94 10.28
C LEU A 43 9.92 15.63 11.03
N SER A 44 10.58 14.64 10.37
CA SER A 44 11.01 13.40 11.05
C SER A 44 12.26 13.67 11.86
N PRO A 45 12.26 13.41 13.18
CA PRO A 45 13.44 13.56 14.01
C PRO A 45 14.44 12.43 13.72
N SER A 46 15.74 12.73 13.84
CA SER A 46 16.77 11.69 13.97
C SER A 46 16.74 11.08 15.40
N ALA A 47 17.34 9.90 15.56
CA ALA A 47 17.49 9.30 16.89
C ALA A 47 18.20 10.26 17.88
N ALA A 48 19.24 10.97 17.41
CA ALA A 48 19.93 11.98 18.19
C ALA A 48 19.04 13.21 18.55
N ASP A 49 18.12 13.59 17.66
CA ASP A 49 17.14 14.65 17.97
C ASP A 49 16.19 14.20 19.08
N VAL A 50 15.68 12.96 18.99
CA VAL A 50 14.78 12.37 20.00
C VAL A 50 15.47 12.29 21.36
N GLU A 51 16.69 11.77 21.38
CA GLU A 51 17.46 11.65 22.62
C GLU A 51 17.72 13.01 23.29
N ARG A 52 18.08 14.05 22.51
CA ARG A 52 18.27 15.41 23.02
C ARG A 52 16.97 16.03 23.52
N ILE A 53 15.85 15.83 22.83
CA ILE A 53 14.54 16.30 23.26
C ILE A 53 14.15 15.65 24.58
N LEU A 54 14.28 14.32 24.69
CA LEU A 54 13.93 13.57 25.89
C LEU A 54 14.85 13.91 27.07
N THR A 55 16.13 14.15 26.82
CA THR A 55 17.07 14.70 27.83
C THR A 55 16.63 16.08 28.30
N GLY A 56 16.23 16.97 27.37
CA GLY A 56 15.71 18.29 27.69
C GLY A 56 14.40 18.24 28.49
N ILE A 57 13.57 17.23 28.22
CA ILE A 57 12.34 16.96 29.01
C ILE A 57 12.69 16.41 30.41
N GLY A 58 13.73 15.60 30.54
CA GLY A 58 14.18 15.02 31.80
C GLY A 58 13.55 13.67 32.12
N VAL A 59 13.27 12.84 31.10
CA VAL A 59 12.78 11.47 31.27
C VAL A 59 13.92 10.49 31.61
N SER A 60 13.57 9.29 32.12
CA SER A 60 14.56 8.26 32.44
C SER A 60 15.30 7.72 31.23
N ASP A 61 16.46 7.09 31.43
CA ASP A 61 17.28 6.56 30.34
C ASP A 61 16.61 5.37 29.62
N GLU A 62 15.76 4.60 30.33
CA GLU A 62 14.97 3.53 29.72
C GLU A 62 13.99 4.09 28.69
N VAL A 63 13.26 5.16 29.05
CA VAL A 63 12.33 5.84 28.14
C VAL A 63 13.07 6.47 26.95
N LYS A 64 14.26 7.06 27.19
CA LYS A 64 15.10 7.58 26.08
C LYS A 64 15.49 6.48 25.11
N ALA A 65 15.91 5.30 25.61
CA ALA A 65 16.31 4.17 24.77
C ALA A 65 15.16 3.66 23.89
N GLU A 66 13.98 3.48 24.46
CA GLU A 66 12.78 3.05 23.73
C GLU A 66 12.41 4.00 22.59
N TYR A 67 12.36 5.30 22.87
CA TYR A 67 11.98 6.29 21.86
C TYR A 67 13.08 6.52 20.82
N ALA A 68 14.37 6.39 21.19
CA ALA A 68 15.47 6.47 20.24
C ALA A 68 15.45 5.27 19.28
N GLU A 69 15.12 4.08 19.75
CA GLU A 69 14.97 2.90 18.92
C GLU A 69 13.78 3.02 17.97
N ALA A 70 12.64 3.50 18.45
CA ALA A 70 11.48 3.81 17.60
C ALA A 70 11.79 4.85 16.51
N ALA A 71 12.62 5.86 16.83
CA ALA A 71 13.08 6.84 15.84
C ALA A 71 14.03 6.22 14.79
N ARG A 72 14.92 5.31 15.21
CA ARG A 72 15.80 4.57 14.28
C ARG A 72 14.99 3.68 13.35
N ALA A 73 14.04 2.92 13.87
CA ALA A 73 13.15 2.07 13.09
C ALA A 73 12.36 2.90 12.05
N SER A 74 11.73 3.99 12.47
CA SER A 74 11.01 4.91 11.59
C SER A 74 11.90 5.58 10.54
N ALA A 75 13.14 5.94 10.89
CA ALA A 75 14.11 6.51 9.96
C ALA A 75 14.61 5.47 8.94
N THR A 76 14.82 4.23 9.38
CA THR A 76 15.26 3.13 8.53
C THR A 76 14.19 2.77 7.51
N GLU A 77 12.91 2.66 7.91
CA GLU A 77 11.79 2.45 7.02
C GLU A 77 11.64 3.57 5.98
N ALA A 78 11.64 4.84 6.42
CA ALA A 78 11.51 5.99 5.53
C ALA A 78 12.73 6.16 4.60
N THR A 79 13.93 5.75 5.03
CA THR A 79 15.16 5.84 4.24
C THR A 79 15.26 4.70 3.25
N ALA A 80 14.96 3.48 3.64
CA ALA A 80 14.90 2.33 2.75
C ALA A 80 13.89 2.58 1.62
N TRP A 81 12.77 3.19 1.94
CA TRP A 81 11.71 3.50 0.99
C TRP A 81 12.07 4.64 0.01
N ARG A 82 12.64 5.76 0.49
CA ARG A 82 13.15 6.83 -0.38
C ARG A 82 14.27 6.34 -1.30
N LEU A 83 15.11 5.42 -0.80
CA LEU A 83 16.15 4.78 -1.58
C LEU A 83 15.54 3.91 -2.69
N LEU A 84 14.52 3.10 -2.39
CA LEU A 84 13.81 2.26 -3.36
C LEU A 84 13.17 3.11 -4.47
N LYS A 85 12.57 4.25 -4.14
CA LYS A 85 12.00 5.17 -5.15
C LYS A 85 13.08 5.87 -6.01
N ARG A 86 14.25 6.21 -5.45
CA ARG A 86 15.42 6.74 -6.20
C ARG A 86 16.09 5.70 -7.10
N ILE A 87 15.99 4.44 -6.74
CA ILE A 87 16.63 3.32 -7.46
C ILE A 87 15.84 2.91 -8.71
N GLY A 88 14.60 3.40 -8.88
CA GLY A 88 13.76 3.20 -10.07
C GLY A 88 12.68 2.13 -9.89
N VAL A 89 11.59 2.28 -10.63
CA VAL A 89 10.37 1.45 -10.59
C VAL A 89 10.68 -0.06 -10.80
N HIS A 90 11.68 -0.39 -11.60
CA HIS A 90 12.12 -1.76 -11.83
C HIS A 90 12.62 -2.46 -10.55
N LYS A 91 13.39 -1.77 -9.70
CA LYS A 91 13.86 -2.34 -8.42
C LYS A 91 12.73 -2.47 -7.40
N GLY A 92 11.70 -1.64 -7.47
CA GLY A 92 10.45 -1.82 -6.71
C GLY A 92 9.77 -3.15 -7.05
N GLN A 93 9.77 -3.56 -8.33
CA GLN A 93 9.24 -4.86 -8.74
C GLN A 93 10.05 -6.04 -8.16
N GLN A 94 11.37 -5.92 -8.08
CA GLN A 94 12.24 -6.95 -7.48
C GLN A 94 12.03 -7.06 -5.95
N ALA A 95 11.89 -5.93 -5.26
CA ALA A 95 11.58 -5.91 -3.83
C ALA A 95 10.21 -6.54 -3.53
N ALA A 96 9.19 -6.21 -4.33
CA ALA A 96 7.87 -6.82 -4.21
C ALA A 96 7.92 -8.33 -4.48
N LYS A 97 8.68 -8.78 -5.49
CA LYS A 97 8.89 -10.22 -5.79
C LYS A 97 9.53 -10.96 -4.60
N ALA A 98 10.54 -10.34 -3.96
CA ALA A 98 11.19 -10.93 -2.79
C ALA A 98 10.22 -11.09 -1.59
N LEU A 99 9.36 -10.10 -1.36
CA LEU A 99 8.31 -10.18 -0.34
C LEU A 99 7.27 -11.25 -0.68
N GLU A 100 6.84 -11.32 -1.94
CA GLU A 100 5.89 -12.32 -2.43
C GLU A 100 6.45 -13.75 -2.35
N ALA A 101 7.76 -13.93 -2.53
CA ALA A 101 8.39 -15.24 -2.39
C ALA A 101 8.31 -15.78 -0.95
N GLN A 102 8.38 -14.91 0.05
CA GLN A 102 8.41 -15.29 1.46
C GLN A 102 7.03 -15.40 2.12
N MET A 103 5.99 -14.80 1.54
CA MET A 103 4.64 -14.83 2.12
C MET A 103 3.93 -16.14 1.80
N SER A 104 3.00 -16.52 2.68
CA SER A 104 2.05 -17.61 2.49
C SER A 104 0.65 -17.11 2.12
N VAL A 105 0.25 -15.95 2.63
CA VAL A 105 -1.08 -15.36 2.42
C VAL A 105 -0.94 -13.92 1.93
N LEU A 106 -1.59 -13.62 0.80
CA LEU A 106 -1.78 -12.26 0.27
C LEU A 106 -3.25 -11.88 0.36
N ARG A 107 -3.56 -10.70 0.92
CA ARG A 107 -4.86 -10.04 0.75
C ARG A 107 -4.62 -8.68 0.10
N LEU A 108 -5.24 -8.45 -1.03
CA LEU A 108 -5.10 -7.22 -1.80
C LEU A 108 -6.48 -6.61 -2.04
N PHE A 109 -6.68 -5.39 -1.56
CA PHE A 109 -7.86 -4.58 -1.84
C PHE A 109 -7.50 -3.46 -2.82
N GLN A 110 -8.26 -3.34 -3.92
CA GLN A 110 -7.97 -2.37 -4.97
C GLN A 110 -9.25 -1.67 -5.47
N PRO A 111 -9.47 -0.39 -5.08
CA PRO A 111 -10.64 0.37 -5.49
C PRO A 111 -10.43 1.21 -6.76
N ALA A 112 -9.21 1.31 -7.30
CA ALA A 112 -8.88 2.27 -8.36
C ALA A 112 -8.27 1.68 -9.63
N LEU A 113 -7.70 0.48 -9.58
CA LEU A 113 -7.04 -0.19 -10.71
C LEU A 113 -7.24 -1.70 -10.64
N VAL A 114 -7.09 -2.41 -11.75
CA VAL A 114 -6.90 -3.86 -11.70
C VAL A 114 -5.58 -4.16 -10.95
N PRO A 115 -5.57 -5.07 -9.96
CA PRO A 115 -4.35 -5.47 -9.26
C PRO A 115 -3.21 -5.86 -10.21
N GLY A 116 -1.99 -5.40 -9.93
CA GLY A 116 -0.84 -5.61 -10.82
C GLY A 116 -0.55 -7.07 -11.18
N LEU A 117 -0.86 -7.99 -10.28
CA LEU A 117 -0.74 -9.44 -10.54
C LEU A 117 -1.78 -9.96 -11.54
N LEU A 118 -2.92 -9.29 -11.69
CA LEU A 118 -4.02 -9.69 -12.59
C LEU A 118 -4.01 -8.94 -13.94
N GLN A 119 -3.09 -7.98 -14.15
CA GLN A 119 -3.05 -7.15 -15.35
C GLN A 119 -2.54 -7.92 -16.58
N THR A 120 -3.10 -7.60 -17.76
CA THR A 120 -2.51 -7.97 -19.06
C THR A 120 -1.28 -7.10 -19.37
N PRO A 121 -0.41 -7.51 -20.32
CA PRO A 121 0.74 -6.68 -20.73
C PRO A 121 0.34 -5.28 -21.21
N GLU A 122 -0.78 -5.15 -21.94
CA GLU A 122 -1.33 -3.89 -22.46
C GLU A 122 -1.79 -2.99 -21.31
N TYR A 123 -2.49 -3.56 -20.32
CA TYR A 123 -2.93 -2.83 -19.13
C TYR A 123 -1.73 -2.34 -18.30
N ILE A 124 -0.72 -3.20 -18.11
CA ILE A 124 0.54 -2.83 -17.44
C ILE A 124 1.19 -1.64 -18.17
N ARG A 125 1.30 -1.71 -19.51
CA ARG A 125 1.88 -0.64 -20.32
C ARG A 125 1.13 0.67 -20.12
N ALA A 126 -0.20 0.66 -20.24
CA ALA A 126 -1.04 1.86 -20.10
C ALA A 126 -0.90 2.50 -18.71
N VAL A 127 -0.83 1.69 -17.65
CA VAL A 127 -0.60 2.19 -16.28
C VAL A 127 0.79 2.79 -16.12
N LEU A 128 1.83 2.13 -16.64
CA LEU A 128 3.22 2.55 -16.47
C LEU A 128 3.63 3.75 -17.34
N GLN A 129 3.02 3.95 -18.51
CA GLN A 129 3.27 5.11 -19.37
C GLN A 129 3.03 6.45 -18.67
N ARG A 130 2.17 6.47 -17.64
CA ARG A 130 1.89 7.69 -16.85
C ARG A 130 3.06 8.13 -15.96
N HIS A 131 4.10 7.33 -15.84
CA HIS A 131 5.26 7.62 -14.98
C HIS A 131 6.44 8.26 -15.72
N ASN A 132 6.28 8.67 -16.97
CA ASN A 132 7.33 9.30 -17.80
C ASN A 132 8.65 8.49 -17.81
N LEU A 133 8.56 7.17 -17.90
CA LEU A 133 9.70 6.27 -17.99
C LEU A 133 10.29 6.32 -19.41
N SER A 134 11.62 6.17 -19.54
CA SER A 134 12.22 5.87 -20.83
C SER A 134 11.72 4.52 -21.37
N GLU A 135 11.72 4.33 -22.69
CA GLU A 135 11.27 3.07 -23.31
C GLU A 135 11.99 1.84 -22.75
N ASP A 136 13.28 1.94 -22.46
CA ASP A 136 14.04 0.86 -21.86
C ASP A 136 13.63 0.58 -20.42
N ALA A 137 13.38 1.63 -19.63
CA ALA A 137 12.89 1.49 -18.26
C ALA A 137 11.47 0.92 -18.26
N LEU A 138 10.62 1.35 -19.18
CA LEU A 138 9.25 0.85 -19.36
C LEU A 138 9.26 -0.65 -19.67
N ARG A 139 10.02 -1.08 -20.69
CA ARG A 139 10.16 -2.50 -21.05
C ARG A 139 10.63 -3.36 -19.89
N ARG A 140 11.71 -2.95 -19.18
CA ARG A 140 12.21 -3.69 -18.02
C ARG A 140 11.18 -3.77 -16.89
N THR A 141 10.41 -2.71 -16.67
CA THR A 141 9.38 -2.68 -15.62
C THR A 141 8.20 -3.57 -15.97
N ILE A 142 7.76 -3.59 -17.23
CA ILE A 142 6.72 -4.49 -17.72
C ILE A 142 7.18 -5.94 -17.54
N SER A 143 8.39 -6.29 -18.02
CA SER A 143 8.95 -7.64 -17.86
C SER A 143 9.01 -8.07 -16.41
N GLY A 144 9.52 -7.22 -15.51
CA GLY A 144 9.57 -7.51 -14.08
C GLY A 144 8.19 -7.70 -13.44
N ARG A 145 7.15 -6.95 -13.92
CA ARG A 145 5.78 -7.12 -13.44
C ARG A 145 5.16 -8.43 -13.92
N LEU A 146 5.39 -8.81 -15.19
CA LEU A 146 4.94 -10.09 -15.74
C LEU A 146 5.64 -11.27 -15.03
N GLU A 147 6.93 -11.16 -14.77
CA GLU A 147 7.67 -12.17 -14.02
C GLU A 147 7.10 -12.38 -12.60
N ARG A 148 6.66 -11.32 -11.92
CA ARG A 148 6.00 -11.45 -10.62
C ARG A 148 4.69 -12.23 -10.69
N GLN A 149 3.98 -12.20 -11.81
CA GLN A 149 2.71 -12.91 -11.97
C GLN A 149 2.85 -14.44 -11.89
N THR A 150 4.07 -14.97 -11.95
CA THR A 150 4.32 -16.42 -11.73
C THR A 150 3.85 -16.87 -10.33
N VAL A 151 3.78 -15.96 -9.35
CA VAL A 151 3.24 -16.26 -8.01
C VAL A 151 1.78 -16.73 -8.04
N LEU A 152 1.01 -16.34 -9.07
CA LEU A 152 -0.38 -16.77 -9.26
C LEU A 152 -0.52 -18.28 -9.47
N TYR A 153 0.54 -18.97 -9.85
CA TYR A 153 0.57 -20.40 -10.12
C TYR A 153 1.24 -21.21 -9.00
N ASP A 154 1.65 -20.54 -7.93
CA ASP A 154 2.19 -21.17 -6.72
C ASP A 154 1.05 -21.60 -5.79
N ASN A 155 0.67 -22.87 -5.87
CA ASN A 155 -0.44 -23.45 -5.11
C ASN A 155 -0.16 -23.62 -3.62
N THR A 156 1.05 -23.31 -3.16
CA THR A 156 1.37 -23.26 -1.72
C THR A 156 0.93 -21.97 -1.06
N LYS A 157 0.48 -20.97 -1.85
CA LYS A 157 0.07 -19.65 -1.39
C LYS A 157 -1.43 -19.47 -1.48
N SER A 158 -2.00 -18.72 -0.54
CA SER A 158 -3.39 -18.25 -0.57
C SER A 158 -3.43 -16.80 -1.03
N LEU A 159 -3.95 -16.55 -2.22
CA LEU A 159 -4.00 -15.22 -2.83
C LEU A 159 -5.45 -14.74 -2.92
N ARG A 160 -5.76 -13.64 -2.21
CA ARG A 160 -7.12 -13.09 -2.11
C ARG A 160 -7.13 -11.66 -2.66
N PHE A 161 -7.99 -11.42 -3.63
CA PHE A 161 -8.15 -10.13 -4.29
C PHE A 161 -9.58 -9.64 -4.12
N ILE A 162 -9.72 -8.38 -3.72
CA ILE A 162 -11.01 -7.68 -3.74
C ILE A 162 -10.84 -6.44 -4.60
N ILE A 163 -11.68 -6.33 -5.61
CA ILE A 163 -11.72 -5.22 -6.56
C ILE A 163 -13.11 -4.60 -6.48
N THR A 164 -13.22 -3.28 -6.54
CA THR A 164 -14.53 -2.63 -6.66
C THR A 164 -14.99 -2.62 -8.12
N GLU A 165 -16.27 -2.82 -8.36
CA GLU A 165 -16.84 -2.88 -9.72
C GLU A 165 -16.47 -1.67 -10.60
N PRO A 166 -16.42 -0.40 -10.10
CA PRO A 166 -16.02 0.74 -10.93
C PRO A 166 -14.69 0.57 -11.65
N VAL A 167 -13.74 -0.19 -11.06
CA VAL A 167 -12.43 -0.48 -11.68
C VAL A 167 -12.58 -1.20 -13.01
N LEU A 168 -13.59 -2.06 -13.15
CA LEU A 168 -13.83 -2.88 -14.34
C LEU A 168 -14.40 -2.06 -15.50
N HIS A 169 -15.03 -0.91 -15.22
CA HIS A 169 -15.61 0.00 -16.20
C HIS A 169 -14.65 1.11 -16.65
N TRP A 170 -13.50 1.28 -15.98
CA TRP A 170 -12.54 2.33 -16.34
C TRP A 170 -11.94 2.10 -17.74
N ARG A 171 -12.09 3.09 -18.61
CA ARG A 171 -11.61 3.05 -19.99
C ARG A 171 -10.13 3.45 -20.07
N ILE A 172 -9.26 2.59 -19.53
CA ILE A 172 -7.81 2.79 -19.52
C ILE A 172 -7.22 2.37 -20.88
N LEU A 173 -7.87 1.42 -21.54
CA LEU A 173 -7.52 0.84 -22.83
C LEU A 173 -8.68 0.97 -23.81
N HIS A 174 -8.42 0.67 -25.09
CA HIS A 174 -9.48 0.46 -26.08
C HIS A 174 -10.41 -0.70 -25.66
N PRO A 175 -11.70 -0.67 -26.07
CA PRO A 175 -12.70 -1.64 -25.62
C PRO A 175 -12.26 -3.11 -25.74
N HIS A 176 -11.71 -3.54 -26.88
CA HIS A 176 -11.26 -4.92 -27.08
C HIS A 176 -10.12 -5.34 -26.12
N MET A 177 -9.23 -4.40 -25.75
CA MET A 177 -8.17 -4.68 -24.78
C MET A 177 -8.71 -4.71 -23.35
N MET A 178 -9.73 -3.90 -23.04
CA MET A 178 -10.45 -3.99 -21.76
C MET A 178 -11.17 -5.33 -21.65
N ALA A 179 -11.86 -5.77 -22.72
CA ALA A 179 -12.48 -7.09 -22.76
C ALA A 179 -11.46 -8.21 -22.48
N ALA A 180 -10.28 -8.16 -23.12
CA ALA A 180 -9.20 -9.14 -22.88
C ALA A 180 -8.69 -9.10 -21.43
N GLN A 181 -8.63 -7.89 -20.82
CA GLN A 181 -8.28 -7.77 -19.39
C GLN A 181 -9.32 -8.44 -18.48
N LEU A 182 -10.60 -8.30 -18.79
CA LEU A 182 -11.69 -8.91 -18.02
C LEU A 182 -11.70 -10.43 -18.21
N ASP A 183 -11.48 -10.95 -19.42
CA ASP A 183 -11.31 -12.38 -19.70
C ASP A 183 -10.16 -12.98 -18.88
N ARG A 184 -9.05 -12.24 -18.73
CA ARG A 184 -7.95 -12.68 -17.88
C ARG A 184 -8.37 -12.85 -16.42
N ILE A 185 -9.15 -11.90 -15.87
CA ILE A 185 -9.66 -11.99 -14.50
C ILE A 185 -10.53 -13.23 -14.33
N VAL A 186 -11.47 -13.46 -15.25
CA VAL A 186 -12.34 -14.66 -15.27
C VAL A 186 -11.52 -15.94 -15.33
N SER A 187 -10.55 -16.02 -16.24
CA SER A 187 -9.71 -17.20 -16.43
C SER A 187 -8.89 -17.54 -15.18
N ILE A 188 -8.22 -16.53 -14.59
CA ILE A 188 -7.38 -16.72 -13.40
C ILE A 188 -8.24 -17.07 -12.17
N SER A 189 -9.47 -16.56 -12.07
CA SER A 189 -10.37 -16.86 -10.95
C SER A 189 -10.75 -18.34 -10.81
N ARG A 190 -10.44 -19.15 -11.81
CA ARG A 190 -10.68 -20.61 -11.80
C ARG A 190 -9.57 -21.40 -11.09
N LEU A 191 -8.46 -20.75 -10.74
CA LEU A 191 -7.38 -21.40 -9.98
C LEU A 191 -7.83 -21.57 -8.52
N PRO A 192 -7.74 -22.79 -7.95
CA PRO A 192 -8.40 -23.14 -6.68
C PRO A 192 -7.83 -22.44 -5.44
N HIS A 193 -6.59 -21.95 -5.50
CA HIS A 193 -5.91 -21.24 -4.41
C HIS A 193 -6.04 -19.71 -4.52
N LEU A 194 -6.79 -19.21 -5.53
CA LEU A 194 -7.10 -17.80 -5.69
C LEU A 194 -8.56 -17.52 -5.29
N ASP A 195 -8.78 -16.50 -4.47
CA ASP A 195 -10.09 -15.94 -4.15
C ASP A 195 -10.16 -14.52 -4.76
N ILE A 196 -10.78 -14.39 -5.93
CA ILE A 196 -11.02 -13.10 -6.59
C ILE A 196 -12.46 -12.73 -6.37
N ARG A 197 -12.70 -11.54 -5.82
CA ARG A 197 -14.02 -11.01 -5.51
C ARG A 197 -14.20 -9.62 -6.07
N ILE A 198 -15.44 -9.32 -6.45
CA ILE A 198 -15.84 -7.97 -6.90
C ILE A 198 -16.89 -7.42 -5.95
N VAL A 199 -16.64 -6.22 -5.42
CA VAL A 199 -17.61 -5.46 -4.66
C VAL A 199 -18.53 -4.73 -5.65
N PRO A 200 -19.80 -5.17 -5.84
CA PRO A 200 -20.68 -4.59 -6.83
C PRO A 200 -21.19 -3.21 -6.40
N LEU A 201 -21.51 -2.37 -7.37
CA LEU A 201 -22.01 -0.99 -7.15
C LEU A 201 -23.29 -0.93 -6.30
N HIS A 202 -24.15 -1.92 -6.45
CA HIS A 202 -25.43 -1.97 -5.74
C HIS A 202 -25.31 -2.56 -4.32
N ALA A 203 -24.18 -3.14 -3.94
CA ALA A 203 -24.03 -3.73 -2.61
C ALA A 203 -23.94 -2.64 -1.54
N ARG A 204 -24.70 -2.84 -0.45
CA ARG A 204 -24.53 -2.01 0.75
C ARG A 204 -23.13 -2.23 1.33
N GLN A 205 -22.43 -1.13 1.55
CA GLN A 205 -21.09 -1.14 2.11
C GLN A 205 -21.10 -0.81 3.60
N ASP A 206 -20.39 -1.63 4.39
CA ASP A 206 -20.17 -1.40 5.82
C ASP A 206 -18.89 -0.60 6.09
N ASP A 207 -18.13 -0.27 5.04
CA ASP A 207 -16.89 0.51 5.15
C ASP A 207 -16.63 1.31 3.86
N ILE A 208 -15.71 2.28 3.93
CA ILE A 208 -15.40 3.19 2.82
C ILE A 208 -14.07 2.77 2.16
N ALA A 209 -14.08 2.69 0.82
CA ALA A 209 -12.92 2.35 0.00
C ALA A 209 -11.93 3.55 -0.14
N ASN A 210 -11.26 3.94 0.95
CA ASN A 210 -10.41 5.14 1.00
C ASN A 210 -9.18 5.05 0.09
N HIS A 211 -8.53 3.88 0.03
CA HIS A 211 -7.30 3.64 -0.73
C HIS A 211 -7.05 2.15 -0.90
N ALA A 212 -6.15 1.82 -1.83
CA ALA A 212 -5.64 0.46 -2.02
C ALA A 212 -4.71 0.05 -0.88
N PHE A 213 -4.70 -1.24 -0.54
CA PHE A 213 -3.74 -1.81 0.41
C PHE A 213 -3.46 -3.28 0.13
N VAL A 214 -2.30 -3.72 0.58
CA VAL A 214 -1.85 -5.13 0.48
C VAL A 214 -1.42 -5.61 1.85
N ILE A 215 -2.03 -6.71 2.33
CA ILE A 215 -1.69 -7.37 3.58
C ILE A 215 -0.90 -8.65 3.25
N ARG A 216 0.24 -8.85 3.91
CA ARG A 216 1.07 -10.06 3.81
C ARG A 216 1.18 -10.74 5.15
N ASP A 217 0.70 -12.00 5.23
CA ASP A 217 0.79 -12.89 6.40
C ASP A 217 0.29 -12.30 7.72
N ASP A 218 -0.65 -11.32 7.66
CA ASP A 218 -1.12 -10.56 8.82
C ASP A 218 0.02 -9.91 9.65
N ARG A 219 1.16 -9.65 9.01
CA ARG A 219 2.37 -9.07 9.62
C ARG A 219 2.73 -7.71 9.06
N MET A 220 2.35 -7.45 7.80
CA MET A 220 2.69 -6.21 7.13
C MET A 220 1.58 -5.77 6.19
N VAL A 221 1.25 -4.49 6.26
CA VAL A 221 0.39 -3.82 5.27
C VAL A 221 1.22 -2.81 4.49
N THR A 222 1.03 -2.78 3.18
CA THR A 222 1.57 -1.71 2.34
C THR A 222 0.42 -0.91 1.72
N VAL A 223 0.54 0.42 1.81
CA VAL A 223 -0.38 1.39 1.20
C VAL A 223 0.41 2.25 0.23
N GLU A 224 0.01 2.25 -1.04
CA GLU A 224 0.64 3.07 -2.06
C GLU A 224 -0.11 4.41 -2.20
N THR A 225 0.64 5.50 -2.19
CA THR A 225 0.18 6.86 -2.49
C THR A 225 0.89 7.38 -3.73
N VAL A 226 0.45 8.53 -4.28
CA VAL A 226 1.08 9.13 -5.47
C VAL A 226 2.59 9.36 -5.30
N HIS A 227 3.05 9.67 -4.10
CA HIS A 227 4.45 10.05 -3.83
C HIS A 227 5.22 9.06 -2.95
N ALA A 228 4.54 8.10 -2.32
CA ALA A 228 5.17 7.17 -1.38
C ALA A 228 4.37 5.87 -1.25
N GLU A 229 5.01 4.82 -0.79
CA GLU A 229 4.38 3.63 -0.22
C GLU A 229 4.64 3.66 1.30
N VAL A 230 3.66 3.34 2.08
CA VAL A 230 3.73 3.26 3.54
C VAL A 230 3.67 1.80 3.93
N ALA A 231 4.66 1.33 4.69
CA ALA A 231 4.63 0.02 5.32
C ALA A 231 4.13 0.17 6.77
N VAL A 232 3.17 -0.65 7.14
CA VAL A 232 2.57 -0.73 8.48
C VAL A 232 2.85 -2.11 9.03
N THR A 233 3.52 -2.18 10.20
CA THR A 233 3.94 -3.43 10.84
C THR A 233 3.49 -3.55 12.30
N ASP A 234 2.91 -2.49 12.89
CA ASP A 234 2.30 -2.58 14.23
C ASP A 234 1.11 -3.56 14.15
N PRO A 235 1.09 -4.63 14.95
CA PRO A 235 0.03 -5.64 14.88
C PRO A 235 -1.39 -5.08 15.09
N ARG A 236 -1.54 -4.00 15.86
CA ARG A 236 -2.83 -3.35 16.10
C ARG A 236 -3.32 -2.64 14.84
N ASP A 237 -2.42 -1.93 14.15
CA ASP A 237 -2.75 -1.25 12.90
C ASP A 237 -2.98 -2.26 11.78
N VAL A 238 -2.18 -3.35 11.70
CA VAL A 238 -2.39 -4.45 10.75
C VAL A 238 -3.77 -5.08 10.94
N SER A 239 -4.20 -5.29 12.19
CA SER A 239 -5.52 -5.85 12.50
C SER A 239 -6.67 -5.01 11.98
N LEU A 240 -6.55 -3.66 11.99
CA LEU A 240 -7.55 -2.76 11.41
C LEU A 240 -7.72 -2.98 9.90
N TYR A 241 -6.61 -3.21 9.17
CA TYR A 241 -6.67 -3.51 7.73
C TYR A 241 -7.23 -4.90 7.45
N VAL A 242 -6.93 -5.89 8.30
CA VAL A 242 -7.52 -7.24 8.17
C VAL A 242 -9.04 -7.16 8.37
N GLU A 243 -9.50 -6.47 9.41
CA GLU A 243 -10.94 -6.25 9.65
C GLU A 243 -11.61 -5.53 8.47
N LYS A 244 -10.98 -4.46 7.96
CA LYS A 244 -11.47 -3.72 6.81
C LYS A 244 -11.57 -4.61 5.56
N PHE A 245 -10.58 -5.45 5.30
CA PHE A 245 -10.60 -6.40 4.18
C PHE A 245 -11.78 -7.38 4.32
N GLU A 246 -12.02 -7.92 5.51
CA GLU A 246 -13.12 -8.86 5.74
C GLU A 246 -14.51 -8.19 5.62
N LYS A 247 -14.64 -6.89 5.94
CA LYS A 247 -15.89 -6.13 5.67
C LYS A 247 -16.18 -6.09 4.17
N PHE A 248 -15.21 -5.71 3.34
CA PHE A 248 -15.40 -5.71 1.88
C PHE A 248 -15.62 -7.12 1.33
N ARG A 249 -14.94 -8.14 1.89
CA ARG A 249 -15.10 -9.52 1.48
C ARG A 249 -16.52 -10.05 1.66
N ARG A 250 -17.21 -9.63 2.73
CA ARG A 250 -18.63 -10.01 2.97
C ARG A 250 -19.59 -9.39 1.96
N ALA A 251 -19.31 -8.18 1.48
CA ALA A 251 -20.13 -7.47 0.52
C ALA A 251 -19.82 -7.85 -0.95
N ALA A 252 -18.76 -8.59 -1.18
CA ALA A 252 -18.24 -8.88 -2.52
C ALA A 252 -18.78 -10.21 -3.08
N LEU A 253 -19.14 -10.19 -4.36
CA LEU A 253 -19.46 -11.39 -5.14
C LEU A 253 -18.24 -12.26 -5.33
N ALA A 254 -18.43 -13.57 -5.38
CA ALA A 254 -17.41 -14.58 -5.55
C ALA A 254 -17.87 -15.68 -6.51
N GLY A 255 -16.95 -16.54 -6.95
CA GLY A 255 -17.29 -17.71 -7.75
C GLY A 255 -18.01 -17.36 -9.06
N ASP A 256 -19.10 -18.05 -9.36
CA ASP A 256 -19.84 -17.86 -10.61
C ASP A 256 -20.53 -16.49 -10.68
N GLU A 257 -21.14 -16.02 -9.60
CA GLU A 257 -21.78 -14.69 -9.56
C GLU A 257 -20.80 -13.56 -9.90
N MET A 258 -19.55 -13.66 -9.40
CA MET A 258 -18.49 -12.72 -9.75
C MET A 258 -18.11 -12.83 -11.23
N ARG A 259 -17.97 -14.04 -11.76
CA ARG A 259 -17.65 -14.28 -13.17
C ARG A 259 -18.74 -13.73 -14.09
N ASP A 260 -20.01 -14.01 -13.79
CA ASP A 260 -21.15 -13.52 -14.56
C ASP A 260 -21.16 -11.98 -14.64
N LEU A 261 -20.90 -11.30 -13.52
CA LEU A 261 -20.78 -9.84 -13.51
C LEU A 261 -19.64 -9.36 -14.43
N VAL A 262 -18.44 -9.95 -14.29
CA VAL A 262 -17.27 -9.56 -15.10
C VAL A 262 -17.49 -9.85 -16.58
N GLU A 263 -18.11 -10.99 -16.91
CA GLU A 263 -18.44 -11.35 -18.28
C GLU A 263 -19.52 -10.44 -18.89
N GLY A 264 -20.49 -9.98 -18.09
CA GLY A 264 -21.46 -8.98 -18.50
C GLY A 264 -20.78 -7.69 -18.93
N ILE A 265 -19.88 -7.14 -18.09
CA ILE A 265 -19.10 -5.92 -18.38
C ILE A 265 -18.20 -6.12 -19.60
N ARG A 266 -17.54 -7.28 -19.73
CA ARG A 266 -16.75 -7.63 -20.91
C ARG A 266 -17.59 -7.56 -22.19
N ASN A 267 -18.79 -8.13 -22.19
CA ASN A 267 -19.67 -8.15 -23.36
C ASN A 267 -20.13 -6.73 -23.73
N ASP A 268 -20.28 -5.82 -22.77
CA ASP A 268 -20.54 -4.41 -23.04
C ASP A 268 -19.39 -3.77 -23.84
N PHE A 269 -18.14 -3.99 -23.43
CA PHE A 269 -16.98 -3.51 -24.18
C PHE A 269 -16.88 -4.10 -25.61
N LEU A 270 -17.23 -5.38 -25.79
CA LEU A 270 -17.23 -6.00 -27.13
C LEU A 270 -18.29 -5.39 -28.04
N ARG A 271 -19.51 -5.13 -27.52
CA ARG A 271 -20.58 -4.46 -28.29
C ARG A 271 -20.22 -3.04 -28.72
N GLU A 272 -19.51 -2.30 -27.88
CA GLU A 272 -19.05 -0.95 -28.24
C GLU A 272 -18.07 -0.97 -29.42
N GLN A 273 -17.26 -2.01 -29.54
CA GLN A 273 -16.33 -2.15 -30.67
C GLN A 273 -17.06 -2.38 -32.01
N GLU A 274 -18.21 -3.06 -31.98
CA GLU A 274 -19.00 -3.34 -33.18
C GLU A 274 -19.75 -2.11 -33.71
N THR A 275 -19.96 -1.11 -32.85
CA THR A 275 -20.77 0.09 -33.16
C THR A 275 -19.95 1.34 -33.42
N GLY A 276 -18.63 1.32 -33.22
CA GLY A 276 -17.68 2.45 -33.43
C GLY A 276 -16.67 2.16 -34.50
#